data_8e2de60fb96e0a425c61c98b1472007a
#
_entry.id   8e2de60fb96e0a425c61c98b1472007a
#
_cell.length_a   1.000
_cell.length_b   1.000
_cell.length_c   1.000
_cell.angle_alpha   90.00
_cell.angle_beta   90.00
_cell.angle_gamma   90.00
#
_symmetry.space_group_name_H-M   'P 1'
#
loop_
_entity.id
_entity.type
_entity.pdbx_description
1 polymer ?
#
loop_
_entity_poly.entity_id
_entity_poly.type
_entity_poly.pdbx_seq_one_letter_code
_entity_poly.pdbx_strand_id
1 'polypeptide(L)'
;MKADSGSAVINGFDVATNSGNVRECISLTGQFVAVDEVLTGRENLMLIGQLKRLPNLKNTINEWLSFSRLEDAANKKVSTYSGGMRRRLDITMSLMGNPEVLFLDEPTTGLDPQNRIAMWDLVKDLAKAGTTVFLTTQYLEEAEYLADTIAILHEGKIIAEGTTKYLKEIMPERGIRLIFDSEIKANTAIKLLTENGISADSIEQNFPSLEDVFLTLIDKKKERNQYEKIQ
;
A
#
# COMPACT_ATOMS: atom_id res chain seq x y z
N MET A 1 -11.10 19.38 -6.98
CA MET A 1 -10.59 20.41 -6.03
C MET A 1 -9.43 21.13 -6.67
N LYS A 2 -9.29 22.45 -6.45
CA LYS A 2 -8.06 23.18 -6.78
C LYS A 2 -7.18 23.24 -5.53
N ALA A 3 -5.87 23.12 -5.69
CA ALA A 3 -4.94 23.35 -4.60
C ALA A 3 -4.92 24.85 -4.25
N ASP A 4 -4.84 25.18 -2.97
CA ASP A 4 -4.74 26.57 -2.52
C ASP A 4 -3.34 27.15 -2.80
N SER A 5 -2.31 26.30 -2.80
CA SER A 5 -0.92 26.63 -3.12
C SER A 5 -0.12 25.39 -3.52
N GLY A 6 1.09 25.60 -4.01
CA GLY A 6 2.00 24.55 -4.44
C GLY A 6 1.76 24.12 -5.89
N SER A 7 2.56 23.16 -6.35
CA SER A 7 2.49 22.56 -7.68
C SER A 7 2.67 21.05 -7.61
N ALA A 8 2.09 20.33 -8.58
CA ALA A 8 2.31 18.91 -8.76
C ALA A 8 2.62 18.64 -10.23
N VAL A 9 3.60 17.78 -10.47
CA VAL A 9 4.03 17.37 -11.80
C VAL A 9 3.97 15.87 -11.90
N ILE A 10 3.32 15.34 -12.92
CA ILE A 10 3.25 13.92 -13.21
C ILE A 10 3.77 13.70 -14.63
N ASN A 11 4.79 12.87 -14.76
CA ASN A 11 5.44 12.56 -16.04
C ASN A 11 5.84 13.83 -16.85
N GLY A 12 6.34 14.86 -16.15
CA GLY A 12 6.73 16.13 -16.77
C GLY A 12 5.57 17.10 -17.04
N PHE A 13 4.31 16.71 -16.81
CA PHE A 13 3.13 17.55 -17.00
C PHE A 13 2.68 18.19 -15.70
N ASP A 14 2.54 19.50 -15.67
CA ASP A 14 1.95 20.21 -14.53
C ASP A 14 0.44 19.92 -14.45
N VAL A 15 -0.01 19.49 -13.27
CA VAL A 15 -1.39 19.02 -13.02
C VAL A 15 -2.42 20.13 -13.24
N ALA A 16 -2.09 21.39 -12.97
CA ALA A 16 -3.02 22.51 -13.07
C ALA A 16 -3.19 22.96 -14.53
N THR A 17 -2.09 23.00 -15.31
CA THR A 17 -2.08 23.56 -16.67
C THR A 17 -2.21 22.51 -17.76
N ASN A 18 -1.77 21.26 -17.52
CA ASN A 18 -1.74 20.16 -18.49
C ASN A 18 -2.62 18.98 -18.08
N SER A 19 -3.76 19.23 -17.44
CA SER A 19 -4.62 18.18 -16.86
C SER A 19 -5.12 17.13 -17.87
N GLY A 20 -5.16 17.44 -19.17
CA GLY A 20 -5.47 16.49 -20.24
C GLY A 20 -4.41 15.39 -20.34
N ASN A 21 -3.17 15.79 -20.56
CA ASN A 21 -2.02 14.87 -20.66
C ASN A 21 -1.81 14.07 -19.37
N VAL A 22 -1.98 14.71 -18.20
CA VAL A 22 -1.93 14.01 -16.92
C VAL A 22 -2.94 12.86 -16.86
N ARG A 23 -4.20 13.09 -17.28
CA ARG A 23 -5.23 12.03 -17.29
C ARG A 23 -4.95 10.87 -18.24
N GLU A 24 -4.15 11.08 -19.27
CA GLU A 24 -3.72 10.02 -20.16
C GLU A 24 -2.65 9.11 -19.54
N CYS A 25 -1.81 9.67 -18.64
CA CYS A 25 -0.72 8.95 -17.97
C CYS A 25 -1.15 8.23 -16.69
N ILE A 26 -2.27 8.64 -16.07
CA ILE A 26 -2.68 8.14 -14.77
C ILE A 26 -3.91 7.23 -14.83
N SER A 27 -4.04 6.40 -13.81
CA SER A 27 -5.30 5.75 -13.47
C SER A 27 -5.53 5.80 -11.96
N LEU A 28 -6.78 5.70 -11.55
CA LEU A 28 -7.20 5.73 -10.14
C LEU A 28 -8.14 4.59 -9.85
N THR A 29 -7.84 3.84 -8.80
CA THR A 29 -8.77 2.91 -8.17
C THR A 29 -9.13 3.47 -6.79
N GLY A 30 -10.38 3.91 -6.64
CA GLY A 30 -10.86 4.49 -5.38
C GLY A 30 -11.16 3.43 -4.31
N GLN A 31 -11.62 3.87 -3.15
CA GLN A 31 -11.99 3.02 -2.04
C GLN A 31 -13.14 2.06 -2.38
N PHE A 32 -14.12 2.53 -3.18
CA PHE A 32 -15.25 1.73 -3.64
C PHE A 32 -14.95 1.08 -4.98
N VAL A 33 -15.31 -0.20 -5.10
CA VAL A 33 -15.11 -0.99 -6.31
C VAL A 33 -16.07 -0.52 -7.41
N ALA A 34 -15.54 -0.19 -8.58
CA ALA A 34 -16.29 0.37 -9.70
C ALA A 34 -16.61 -0.68 -10.81
N VAL A 35 -16.91 -1.91 -10.41
CA VAL A 35 -17.28 -3.00 -11.35
C VAL A 35 -18.78 -3.11 -11.52
N ASP A 36 -19.23 -3.47 -12.72
CA ASP A 36 -20.63 -3.82 -12.96
C ASP A 36 -20.86 -5.29 -12.58
N GLU A 37 -21.69 -5.51 -11.54
CA GLU A 37 -21.95 -6.84 -11.01
C GLU A 37 -22.86 -7.70 -11.91
N VAL A 38 -23.61 -7.10 -12.83
CA VAL A 38 -24.49 -7.81 -13.79
C VAL A 38 -23.66 -8.44 -14.91
N LEU A 39 -22.55 -7.80 -15.27
CA LEU A 39 -21.62 -8.25 -16.29
C LEU A 39 -20.68 -9.33 -15.74
N THR A 40 -20.07 -10.08 -16.66
CA THR A 40 -18.95 -10.97 -16.37
C THR A 40 -17.66 -10.16 -16.19
N GLY A 41 -16.60 -10.76 -15.60
CA GLY A 41 -15.29 -10.12 -15.51
C GLY A 41 -14.75 -9.71 -16.89
N ARG A 42 -14.91 -10.58 -17.88
CA ARG A 42 -14.52 -10.31 -19.27
C ARG A 42 -15.28 -9.14 -19.89
N GLU A 43 -16.60 -9.06 -19.67
CA GLU A 43 -17.43 -7.97 -20.20
C GLU A 43 -17.09 -6.63 -19.56
N ASN A 44 -16.77 -6.60 -18.25
CA ASN A 44 -16.28 -5.40 -17.58
C ASN A 44 -14.98 -4.88 -18.25
N LEU A 45 -14.01 -5.76 -18.48
CA LEU A 45 -12.76 -5.39 -19.17
C LEU A 45 -13.04 -4.97 -20.63
N MET A 46 -13.94 -5.66 -21.32
CA MET A 46 -14.35 -5.30 -22.69
C MET A 46 -14.91 -3.89 -22.76
N LEU A 47 -15.79 -3.52 -21.82
CA LEU A 47 -16.39 -2.20 -21.73
C LEU A 47 -15.30 -1.11 -21.58
N ILE A 48 -14.39 -1.29 -20.63
CA ILE A 48 -13.29 -0.32 -20.41
C ILE A 48 -12.36 -0.24 -21.61
N GLY A 49 -11.98 -1.38 -22.18
CA GLY A 49 -11.11 -1.41 -23.35
C GLY A 49 -11.72 -0.74 -24.59
N GLN A 50 -13.04 -0.87 -24.79
CA GLN A 50 -13.75 -0.16 -25.83
C GLN A 50 -13.81 1.36 -25.60
N LEU A 51 -14.08 1.79 -24.35
CA LEU A 51 -14.07 3.20 -23.96
C LEU A 51 -12.70 3.84 -24.18
N LYS A 52 -11.63 3.11 -23.86
CA LYS A 52 -10.23 3.54 -24.10
C LYS A 52 -9.76 3.32 -25.54
N ARG A 53 -10.58 2.75 -26.41
CA ARG A 53 -10.26 2.45 -27.83
C ARG A 53 -8.99 1.63 -28.00
N LEU A 54 -8.78 0.63 -27.12
CA LEU A 54 -7.56 -0.20 -27.15
C LEU A 54 -7.57 -1.12 -28.38
N PRO A 55 -6.43 -1.27 -29.06
CA PRO A 55 -6.27 -2.24 -30.15
C PRO A 55 -6.20 -3.68 -29.58
N ASN A 56 -6.47 -4.68 -30.44
CA ASN A 56 -6.33 -6.10 -30.11
C ASN A 56 -7.01 -6.53 -28.80
N LEU A 57 -8.15 -5.94 -28.49
CA LEU A 57 -8.82 -5.97 -27.20
C LEU A 57 -8.99 -7.39 -26.62
N LYS A 58 -9.26 -8.39 -27.47
CA LYS A 58 -9.42 -9.78 -27.02
C LYS A 58 -8.14 -10.35 -26.38
N ASN A 59 -7.00 -10.09 -26.99
CA ASN A 59 -5.70 -10.56 -26.47
C ASN A 59 -5.34 -9.80 -25.19
N THR A 60 -5.45 -8.47 -25.23
CA THR A 60 -5.22 -7.61 -24.07
C THR A 60 -6.04 -8.04 -22.85
N ILE A 61 -7.34 -8.36 -23.04
CA ILE A 61 -8.20 -8.85 -21.94
C ILE A 61 -7.68 -10.19 -21.40
N ASN A 62 -7.27 -11.11 -22.26
CA ASN A 62 -6.76 -12.40 -21.80
C ASN A 62 -5.46 -12.23 -20.99
N GLU A 63 -4.54 -11.36 -21.42
CA GLU A 63 -3.31 -11.04 -20.71
C GLU A 63 -3.60 -10.45 -19.33
N TRP A 64 -4.51 -9.49 -19.24
CA TRP A 64 -4.89 -8.87 -17.95
C TRP A 64 -5.66 -9.81 -17.03
N LEU A 65 -6.52 -10.69 -17.56
CA LEU A 65 -7.19 -11.73 -16.77
C LEU A 65 -6.16 -12.70 -16.17
N SER A 66 -5.16 -13.09 -16.97
CA SER A 66 -4.08 -13.97 -16.51
C SER A 66 -3.24 -13.28 -15.44
N PHE A 67 -2.81 -12.06 -15.69
CA PHE A 67 -2.04 -11.27 -14.73
C PHE A 67 -2.75 -11.12 -13.38
N SER A 68 -4.07 -10.89 -13.39
CA SER A 68 -4.89 -10.74 -12.18
C SER A 68 -5.36 -12.06 -11.57
N ARG A 69 -5.01 -13.21 -12.18
CA ARG A 69 -5.45 -14.56 -11.77
C ARG A 69 -6.96 -14.68 -11.70
N LEU A 70 -7.63 -14.19 -12.75
CA LEU A 70 -9.10 -14.21 -12.90
C LEU A 70 -9.59 -15.02 -14.10
N GLU A 71 -8.71 -15.82 -14.77
CA GLU A 71 -9.03 -16.58 -15.97
C GLU A 71 -10.22 -17.54 -15.75
N ASP A 72 -10.19 -18.32 -14.66
CA ASP A 72 -11.21 -19.33 -14.34
C ASP A 72 -12.57 -18.71 -13.99
N ALA A 73 -12.59 -17.43 -13.63
CA ALA A 73 -13.78 -16.68 -13.31
C ALA A 73 -14.20 -15.70 -14.42
N ALA A 74 -13.41 -15.53 -15.46
CA ALA A 74 -13.55 -14.50 -16.49
C ALA A 74 -14.99 -14.42 -17.07
N ASN A 75 -15.65 -15.57 -17.25
CA ASN A 75 -16.98 -15.68 -17.85
C ASN A 75 -18.11 -15.86 -16.82
N LYS A 76 -17.79 -15.76 -15.51
CA LYS A 76 -18.80 -15.75 -14.45
C LYS A 76 -19.24 -14.31 -14.16
N LYS A 77 -20.49 -14.12 -13.77
CA LYS A 77 -21.00 -12.80 -13.36
C LYS A 77 -20.24 -12.29 -12.14
N VAL A 78 -19.90 -11.00 -12.14
CA VAL A 78 -19.14 -10.37 -11.04
C VAL A 78 -19.93 -10.39 -9.72
N SER A 79 -21.26 -10.46 -9.77
CA SER A 79 -22.11 -10.70 -8.57
C SER A 79 -21.72 -11.97 -7.79
N THR A 80 -21.11 -12.98 -8.46
CA THR A 80 -20.65 -14.23 -7.84
C THR A 80 -19.20 -14.18 -7.34
N TYR A 81 -18.49 -13.08 -7.55
CA TYR A 81 -17.08 -12.92 -7.15
C TYR A 81 -16.98 -12.68 -5.64
N SER A 82 -15.88 -13.17 -5.05
CA SER A 82 -15.47 -12.74 -3.71
C SER A 82 -15.07 -11.26 -3.70
N GLY A 83 -15.01 -10.63 -2.53
CA GLY A 83 -14.54 -9.25 -2.39
C GLY A 83 -13.15 -9.05 -3.00
N GLY A 84 -12.22 -9.96 -2.74
CA GLY A 84 -10.87 -9.93 -3.31
C GLY A 84 -10.85 -10.09 -4.84
N MET A 85 -11.73 -10.92 -5.41
CA MET A 85 -11.85 -11.04 -6.86
C MET A 85 -12.40 -9.76 -7.50
N ARG A 86 -13.41 -9.14 -6.89
CA ARG A 86 -13.95 -7.84 -7.36
C ARG A 86 -12.89 -6.76 -7.31
N ARG A 87 -12.13 -6.68 -6.22
CA ARG A 87 -11.05 -5.70 -6.08
C ARG A 87 -9.94 -5.91 -7.10
N ARG A 88 -9.52 -7.16 -7.35
CA ARG A 88 -8.55 -7.47 -8.41
C ARG A 88 -9.05 -7.09 -9.80
N LEU A 89 -10.32 -7.35 -10.10
CA LEU A 89 -10.94 -6.93 -11.36
C LEU A 89 -10.95 -5.40 -11.51
N ASP A 90 -11.30 -4.67 -10.46
CA ASP A 90 -11.35 -3.21 -10.44
C ASP A 90 -9.96 -2.59 -10.74
N ILE A 91 -8.91 -3.09 -10.06
CA ILE A 91 -7.54 -2.68 -10.36
C ILE A 91 -7.16 -3.04 -11.79
N THR A 92 -7.52 -4.24 -12.25
CA THR A 92 -7.26 -4.68 -13.63
C THR A 92 -7.92 -3.76 -14.66
N MET A 93 -9.16 -3.32 -14.40
CA MET A 93 -9.85 -2.32 -15.24
C MET A 93 -9.08 -0.99 -15.28
N SER A 94 -8.54 -0.56 -14.15
CA SER A 94 -7.72 0.66 -14.06
C SER A 94 -6.43 0.56 -14.86
N LEU A 95 -5.87 -0.64 -14.99
CA LEU A 95 -4.64 -0.91 -15.75
C LEU A 95 -4.83 -0.97 -17.26
N MET A 96 -6.07 -1.11 -17.73
CA MET A 96 -6.38 -1.12 -19.16
C MET A 96 -5.91 0.19 -19.79
N GLY A 97 -4.97 0.09 -20.74
CA GLY A 97 -4.34 1.24 -21.39
C GLY A 97 -2.95 1.58 -20.84
N ASN A 98 -2.40 0.74 -19.98
CA ASN A 98 -1.02 0.81 -19.46
C ASN A 98 -0.67 2.20 -18.86
N PRO A 99 -1.35 2.64 -17.81
CA PRO A 99 -1.04 3.92 -17.16
C PRO A 99 0.39 3.88 -16.59
N GLU A 100 1.10 5.00 -16.69
CA GLU A 100 2.44 5.15 -16.13
C GLU A 100 2.39 5.30 -14.61
N VAL A 101 1.30 5.90 -14.10
CA VAL A 101 1.06 6.08 -12.66
C VAL A 101 -0.32 5.54 -12.28
N LEU A 102 -0.35 4.64 -11.30
CA LEU A 102 -1.57 4.10 -10.71
C LEU A 102 -1.75 4.62 -9.29
N PHE A 103 -2.88 5.28 -9.04
CA PHE A 103 -3.29 5.68 -7.71
C PHE A 103 -4.22 4.62 -7.12
N LEU A 104 -3.89 4.11 -5.93
CA LEU A 104 -4.67 3.14 -5.17
C LEU A 104 -5.08 3.74 -3.83
N ASP A 105 -6.38 3.91 -3.62
CA ASP A 105 -6.91 4.41 -2.36
C ASP A 105 -7.43 3.25 -1.51
N GLU A 106 -6.70 2.96 -0.42
CA GLU A 106 -6.97 1.86 0.52
C GLU A 106 -7.31 0.51 -0.18
N PRO A 107 -6.44 -0.05 -1.03
CA PRO A 107 -6.80 -1.15 -1.92
C PRO A 107 -7.16 -2.46 -1.22
N THR A 108 -6.76 -2.65 0.03
CA THR A 108 -6.97 -3.89 0.78
C THR A 108 -7.99 -3.78 1.91
N THR A 109 -8.62 -2.62 2.06
CA THR A 109 -9.66 -2.42 3.10
C THR A 109 -10.80 -3.39 2.91
N GLY A 110 -11.17 -4.11 3.99
CA GLY A 110 -12.25 -5.10 4.01
C GLY A 110 -11.90 -6.47 3.39
N LEU A 111 -10.64 -6.68 2.99
CA LEU A 111 -10.18 -7.98 2.51
C LEU A 111 -9.72 -8.88 3.68
N ASP A 112 -9.97 -10.17 3.55
CA ASP A 112 -9.37 -11.17 4.42
C ASP A 112 -7.84 -11.28 4.20
N PRO A 113 -7.08 -11.89 5.14
CA PRO A 113 -5.62 -11.95 5.06
C PRO A 113 -5.07 -12.58 3.77
N GLN A 114 -5.71 -13.62 3.24
CA GLN A 114 -5.25 -14.29 2.01
C GLN A 114 -5.43 -13.40 0.78
N ASN A 115 -6.60 -12.75 0.66
CA ASN A 115 -6.86 -11.81 -0.43
C ASN A 115 -5.99 -10.55 -0.31
N ARG A 116 -5.63 -10.12 0.91
CA ARG A 116 -4.70 -9.00 1.12
C ARG A 116 -3.32 -9.33 0.57
N ILE A 117 -2.75 -10.48 0.91
CA ILE A 117 -1.45 -10.92 0.39
C ILE A 117 -1.48 -11.02 -1.14
N ALA A 118 -2.52 -11.63 -1.70
CA ALA A 118 -2.66 -11.74 -3.15
C ALA A 118 -2.74 -10.37 -3.85
N MET A 119 -3.32 -9.36 -3.17
CA MET A 119 -3.36 -7.99 -3.65
C MET A 119 -1.99 -7.33 -3.57
N TRP A 120 -1.24 -7.53 -2.50
CA TRP A 120 0.13 -7.02 -2.35
C TRP A 120 1.05 -7.58 -3.43
N ASP A 121 0.95 -8.87 -3.72
CA ASP A 121 1.73 -9.50 -4.80
C ASP A 121 1.40 -8.85 -6.16
N LEU A 122 0.11 -8.64 -6.45
CA LEU A 122 -0.34 -7.97 -7.67
C LEU A 122 0.27 -6.56 -7.80
N VAL A 123 0.23 -5.77 -6.73
CA VAL A 123 0.80 -4.40 -6.70
C VAL A 123 2.32 -4.43 -6.90
N LYS A 124 3.02 -5.37 -6.26
CA LYS A 124 4.47 -5.55 -6.46
C LYS A 124 4.82 -5.93 -7.89
N ASP A 125 4.05 -6.81 -8.50
CA ASP A 125 4.30 -7.23 -9.88
C ASP A 125 4.07 -6.08 -10.86
N LEU A 126 3.09 -5.20 -10.60
CA LEU A 126 2.88 -3.96 -11.35
C LEU A 126 4.07 -2.99 -11.23
N ALA A 127 4.55 -2.77 -10.02
CA ALA A 127 5.71 -1.90 -9.80
C ALA A 127 6.96 -2.44 -10.50
N LYS A 128 7.21 -3.76 -10.43
CA LYS A 128 8.31 -4.42 -11.17
C LYS A 128 8.17 -4.30 -12.68
N ALA A 129 6.94 -4.28 -13.21
CA ALA A 129 6.66 -4.09 -14.62
C ALA A 129 6.87 -2.64 -15.09
N GLY A 130 7.18 -1.70 -14.16
CA GLY A 130 7.51 -0.31 -14.47
C GLY A 130 6.39 0.70 -14.21
N THR A 131 5.24 0.27 -13.69
CA THR A 131 4.16 1.19 -13.29
C THR A 131 4.54 1.86 -11.96
N THR A 132 4.52 3.18 -11.90
CA THR A 132 4.62 3.89 -10.62
C THR A 132 3.32 3.74 -9.85
N VAL A 133 3.37 3.20 -8.63
CA VAL A 133 2.20 3.06 -7.78
C VAL A 133 2.23 4.08 -6.65
N PHE A 134 1.20 4.91 -6.57
CA PHE A 134 0.94 5.78 -5.44
C PHE A 134 -0.22 5.21 -4.62
N LEU A 135 0.09 4.77 -3.40
CA LEU A 135 -0.83 4.03 -2.54
C LEU A 135 -1.15 4.84 -1.29
N THR A 136 -2.43 4.94 -0.91
CA THR A 136 -2.83 5.35 0.44
C THR A 136 -3.28 4.13 1.23
N THR A 137 -2.91 4.05 2.50
CA THR A 137 -3.33 2.97 3.39
C THR A 137 -3.32 3.42 4.85
N GLN A 138 -4.20 2.83 5.65
CA GLN A 138 -4.16 2.90 7.10
C GLN A 138 -3.44 1.69 7.73
N TYR A 139 -3.07 0.70 6.93
CA TYR A 139 -2.37 -0.51 7.38
C TYR A 139 -0.87 -0.32 7.19
N LEU A 140 -0.15 -0.12 8.30
CA LEU A 140 1.29 0.14 8.27
C LEU A 140 2.09 -1.06 7.75
N GLU A 141 1.60 -2.28 7.97
CA GLU A 141 2.15 -3.52 7.42
C GLU A 141 2.11 -3.52 5.88
N GLU A 142 1.03 -3.00 5.28
CA GLU A 142 0.91 -2.85 3.82
C GLU A 142 1.94 -1.87 3.28
N ALA A 143 2.08 -0.70 3.92
CA ALA A 143 3.08 0.29 3.55
C ALA A 143 4.50 -0.29 3.67
N GLU A 144 4.79 -1.01 4.76
CA GLU A 144 6.08 -1.65 4.99
C GLU A 144 6.41 -2.73 3.95
N TYR A 145 5.41 -3.48 3.50
CA TYR A 145 5.59 -4.54 2.51
C TYR A 145 5.74 -4.02 1.09
N LEU A 146 5.04 -2.95 0.73
CA LEU A 146 4.90 -2.49 -0.65
C LEU A 146 5.80 -1.31 -1.02
N ALA A 147 6.01 -0.36 -0.10
CA ALA A 147 6.52 0.95 -0.47
C ALA A 147 8.06 1.03 -0.45
N ASP A 148 8.62 1.66 -1.46
CA ASP A 148 10.02 2.10 -1.48
C ASP A 148 10.20 3.37 -0.64
N THR A 149 9.21 4.27 -0.67
CA THR A 149 9.17 5.51 0.12
C THR A 149 7.81 5.66 0.76
N ILE A 150 7.78 6.06 2.02
CA ILE A 150 6.58 6.22 2.83
C ILE A 150 6.53 7.66 3.32
N ALA A 151 5.37 8.30 3.20
CA ALA A 151 5.05 9.57 3.82
C ALA A 151 3.96 9.37 4.88
N ILE A 152 4.23 9.75 6.12
CA ILE A 152 3.29 9.63 7.23
C ILE A 152 2.50 10.94 7.34
N LEU A 153 1.18 10.85 7.11
CA LEU A 153 0.26 11.98 7.19
C LEU A 153 -0.47 11.97 8.53
N HIS A 154 -0.44 13.10 9.26
CA HIS A 154 -1.18 13.28 10.50
C HIS A 154 -1.73 14.71 10.59
N GLU A 155 -3.02 14.87 10.90
CA GLU A 155 -3.71 16.17 10.97
C GLU A 155 -3.44 17.09 9.77
N GLY A 156 -3.48 16.51 8.55
CA GLY A 156 -3.28 17.25 7.31
C GLY A 156 -1.84 17.68 7.01
N LYS A 157 -0.85 17.17 7.76
CA LYS A 157 0.58 17.48 7.58
C LYS A 157 1.39 16.19 7.43
N ILE A 158 2.39 16.21 6.56
CA ILE A 158 3.40 15.14 6.52
C ILE A 158 4.31 15.34 7.72
N ILE A 159 4.34 14.35 8.62
CA ILE A 159 5.14 14.37 9.86
C ILE A 159 6.47 13.59 9.74
N ALA A 160 6.56 12.69 8.79
CA ALA A 160 7.80 11.99 8.43
C ALA A 160 7.71 11.47 7.00
N GLU A 161 8.86 11.36 6.32
CA GLU A 161 8.97 10.83 4.98
C GLU A 161 10.33 10.12 4.82
N GLY A 162 10.35 8.98 4.14
CA GLY A 162 11.57 8.23 3.87
C GLY A 162 11.34 6.76 3.58
N THR A 163 12.43 6.00 3.43
CA THR A 163 12.35 4.55 3.31
C THR A 163 11.91 3.91 4.64
N THR A 164 11.34 2.70 4.59
CA THR A 164 11.01 1.92 5.80
C THR A 164 12.19 1.83 6.76
N LYS A 165 13.40 1.58 6.23
CA LYS A 165 14.62 1.50 7.01
C LYS A 165 14.92 2.82 7.73
N TYR A 166 14.92 3.94 7.01
CA TYR A 166 15.17 5.27 7.58
C TYR A 166 14.14 5.63 8.66
N LEU A 167 12.84 5.37 8.40
CA LEU A 167 11.79 5.65 9.37
C LEU A 167 11.94 4.85 10.67
N LYS A 168 12.38 3.58 10.58
CA LYS A 168 12.67 2.75 11.74
C LYS A 168 13.93 3.19 12.50
N GLU A 169 14.90 3.77 11.81
CA GLU A 169 16.15 4.30 12.42
C GLU A 169 15.93 5.60 13.21
N ILE A 170 14.85 6.35 12.93
CA ILE A 170 14.50 7.56 13.72
C ILE A 170 14.06 7.21 15.14
N MET A 171 13.68 5.95 15.40
CA MET A 171 13.26 5.51 16.73
C MET A 171 14.44 5.47 17.71
N PRO A 172 14.28 6.05 18.94
CA PRO A 172 15.36 6.10 19.91
C PRO A 172 15.67 4.73 20.56
N GLU A 173 14.74 3.78 20.46
CA GLU A 173 14.88 2.48 21.10
C GLU A 173 15.40 1.43 20.11
N ARG A 174 16.60 0.93 20.36
CA ARG A 174 17.18 -0.20 19.64
C ARG A 174 16.99 -1.46 20.48
N GLY A 175 16.12 -2.34 20.04
CA GLY A 175 15.98 -3.67 20.60
C GLY A 175 16.69 -4.73 19.74
N ILE A 176 17.14 -5.81 20.36
CA ILE A 176 17.63 -6.99 19.65
C ILE A 176 16.71 -8.18 19.99
N ARG A 177 16.06 -8.91 19.08
CA ARG A 177 15.27 -10.13 19.34
C ARG A 177 16.15 -11.36 19.22
N LEU A 178 16.29 -12.16 20.28
CA LEU A 178 16.94 -13.46 20.27
C LEU A 178 15.87 -14.54 20.14
N ILE A 179 15.89 -15.35 19.11
CA ILE A 179 15.00 -16.47 18.92
C ILE A 179 15.76 -17.74 19.23
N PHE A 180 15.24 -18.56 20.12
CA PHE A 180 15.84 -19.84 20.50
C PHE A 180 14.96 -20.98 20.01
N ASP A 181 15.59 -22.09 19.63
CA ASP A 181 14.97 -23.33 19.19
C ASP A 181 14.43 -24.15 20.38
N SER A 182 14.73 -23.76 21.62
CA SER A 182 14.24 -24.44 22.83
C SER A 182 14.16 -23.49 24.03
N GLU A 183 13.23 -23.77 24.92
CA GLU A 183 13.03 -23.06 26.20
C GLU A 183 14.29 -23.13 27.09
N ILE A 184 15.00 -24.24 27.07
CA ILE A 184 16.24 -24.44 27.86
C ILE A 184 17.30 -23.41 27.42
N LYS A 185 17.50 -23.21 26.12
CA LYS A 185 18.45 -22.22 25.60
C LYS A 185 18.02 -20.81 25.92
N ALA A 186 16.73 -20.50 25.81
CA ALA A 186 16.17 -19.20 26.18
C ALA A 186 16.44 -18.89 27.67
N ASN A 187 16.12 -19.81 28.57
CA ASN A 187 16.36 -19.65 30.01
C ASN A 187 17.83 -19.52 30.34
N THR A 188 18.71 -20.25 29.64
CA THR A 188 20.16 -20.14 29.82
C THR A 188 20.66 -18.74 29.39
N ALA A 189 20.16 -18.21 28.27
CA ALA A 189 20.51 -16.87 27.81
C ALA A 189 20.05 -15.79 28.79
N ILE A 190 18.80 -15.88 29.29
CA ILE A 190 18.26 -14.99 30.32
C ILE A 190 19.16 -14.98 31.57
N LYS A 191 19.54 -16.17 32.05
CA LYS A 191 20.41 -16.31 33.24
C LYS A 191 21.77 -15.62 33.01
N LEU A 192 22.41 -15.87 31.86
CA LEU A 192 23.69 -15.25 31.51
C LEU A 192 23.61 -13.71 31.41
N LEU A 193 22.52 -13.19 30.85
CA LEU A 193 22.29 -11.74 30.74
C LEU A 193 22.10 -11.13 32.14
N THR A 194 21.32 -11.76 32.99
CA THR A 194 21.08 -11.30 34.37
C THR A 194 22.36 -11.33 35.20
N GLU A 195 23.20 -12.37 35.09
CA GLU A 195 24.49 -12.50 35.78
C GLU A 195 25.48 -11.41 35.33
N ASN A 196 25.34 -10.87 34.11
CA ASN A 196 26.13 -9.75 33.61
C ASN A 196 25.48 -8.37 33.79
N GLY A 197 24.46 -8.25 34.65
CA GLY A 197 23.83 -6.98 35.00
C GLY A 197 22.80 -6.46 33.99
N ILE A 198 22.37 -7.30 33.05
CA ILE A 198 21.31 -6.98 32.10
C ILE A 198 19.99 -7.56 32.64
N SER A 199 19.02 -6.70 32.98
CA SER A 199 17.74 -7.09 33.54
C SER A 199 16.91 -7.91 32.52
N ALA A 200 16.32 -9.02 32.97
CA ALA A 200 15.45 -9.86 32.16
C ALA A 200 14.14 -9.18 31.76
N ASP A 201 13.73 -8.14 32.46
CA ASP A 201 12.49 -7.41 32.21
C ASP A 201 12.54 -6.54 30.91
N SER A 202 13.73 -6.43 30.32
CA SER A 202 13.97 -5.69 29.06
C SER A 202 14.26 -6.60 27.86
N ILE A 203 14.06 -7.92 27.98
CA ILE A 203 14.33 -8.88 26.88
C ILE A 203 13.07 -9.13 26.05
N GLU A 204 12.35 -8.10 25.72
CA GLU A 204 11.52 -8.06 24.52
C GLU A 204 12.29 -7.34 23.43
N GLN A 205 12.73 -8.12 22.42
CA GLN A 205 13.31 -7.53 21.25
C GLN A 205 12.20 -7.17 20.30
N ASN A 206 11.83 -5.92 20.25
CA ASN A 206 11.08 -5.34 19.19
C ASN A 206 12.01 -4.65 18.20
N PHE A 207 12.11 -5.18 16.98
CA PHE A 207 12.47 -4.30 15.88
C PHE A 207 11.32 -3.32 15.74
N PRO A 208 11.57 -2.00 15.77
CA PRO A 208 10.49 -1.04 15.68
C PRO A 208 9.68 -1.31 14.40
N SER A 209 8.38 -1.47 14.56
CA SER A 209 7.43 -1.50 13.46
C SER A 209 7.17 -0.08 12.98
N LEU A 210 6.57 0.08 11.81
CA LEU A 210 6.07 1.41 11.40
C LEU A 210 4.98 1.93 12.33
N GLU A 211 4.27 1.05 13.03
CA GLU A 211 3.29 1.42 14.05
C GLU A 211 3.95 2.11 15.24
N ASP A 212 5.08 1.58 15.72
CA ASP A 212 5.86 2.21 16.79
C ASP A 212 6.40 3.58 16.34
N VAL A 213 6.86 3.70 15.09
CA VAL A 213 7.28 4.98 14.51
C VAL A 213 6.12 5.98 14.53
N PHE A 214 4.95 5.56 14.04
CA PHE A 214 3.77 6.40 13.96
C PHE A 214 3.33 6.91 15.35
N LEU A 215 3.21 6.01 16.34
CA LEU A 215 2.84 6.35 17.71
C LEU A 215 3.84 7.32 18.36
N THR A 216 5.13 7.04 18.22
CA THR A 216 6.20 7.90 18.76
C THR A 216 6.17 9.32 18.16
N LEU A 217 5.95 9.43 16.85
CA LEU A 217 5.88 10.74 16.19
C LEU A 217 4.66 11.56 16.64
N ILE A 218 3.52 10.89 16.90
CA ILE A 218 2.32 11.53 17.43
C ILE A 218 2.53 12.02 18.86
N ASP A 219 3.11 11.19 19.73
CA ASP A 219 3.32 11.53 21.15
C ASP A 219 4.31 12.69 21.30
N LYS A 220 5.43 12.68 20.58
CA LYS A 220 6.37 13.81 20.55
C LYS A 220 5.72 15.12 20.11
N LYS A 221 4.74 15.06 19.19
CA LYS A 221 4.01 16.23 18.73
C LYS A 221 3.03 16.73 19.79
N LYS A 222 2.39 15.84 20.55
CA LYS A 222 1.50 16.22 21.67
C LYS A 222 2.27 16.95 22.78
N GLU A 223 3.44 16.43 23.15
CA GLU A 223 4.32 17.08 24.13
C GLU A 223 4.73 18.48 23.67
N ARG A 224 5.18 18.65 22.42
CA ARG A 224 5.55 19.95 21.85
C ARG A 224 4.40 20.96 21.88
N ASN A 225 3.21 20.56 21.48
CA ASN A 225 2.01 21.41 21.49
C ASN A 225 1.56 21.78 22.92
N GLN A 226 1.90 20.98 23.93
CA GLN A 226 1.62 21.26 25.33
C GLN A 226 2.57 22.31 25.91
N TYR A 227 3.85 22.28 25.52
CA TYR A 227 4.84 23.28 25.90
C TYR A 227 4.59 24.65 25.23
N GLU A 228 4.11 24.69 23.98
CA GLU A 228 3.77 25.92 23.26
C GLU A 228 2.49 26.63 23.80
N LYS A 229 1.61 25.90 24.50
CA LYS A 229 0.41 26.49 25.15
C LYS A 229 0.66 27.05 26.54
N ILE A 230 1.84 26.87 27.11
CA ILE A 230 2.23 27.29 28.45
C ILE A 230 3.12 28.54 28.40
N GLN A 231 3.53 28.97 27.21
CA GLN A 231 4.18 30.26 26.95
C GLN A 231 3.17 31.27 26.38
#